data_d1c7afc826da3bd45911f9661f9c657c
#
_entry.id   d1c7afc826da3bd45911f9661f9c657c
#
_cell.length_a   1.000
_cell.length_b   1.000
_cell.length_c   1.000
_cell.angle_alpha   90.00
_cell.angle_beta   90.00
_cell.angle_gamma   90.00
#
_symmetry.space_group_name_H-M   'P 1'
#
loop_
_entity.id
_entity.type
_entity.pdbx_description
1 polymer ?
#
loop_
_entity_poly.entity_id
_entity_poly.type
_entity_poly.pdbx_seq_one_letter_code
_entity_poly.pdbx_strand_id
1 'polypeptide(L)'
;MRDARNCLDSRPAREINARVISTQPPSNADTDESCNAGTVAGRLEGVRNWLRGLFQSEEVDRDPRLKIICGCLLLYCHMTFYFWWQSPEALSTLGNETFNYAPAGLIQNFRWLAFMDYFQTRTYLYVQGMLALLGLFSLFYLRSSLLALCLLAWLAVNKVFFYLCDFRLFANYHHFHLLYTLVFLISSDKLRFFRCALGLSYIMSALVKLSPSWLFGEYFNSLPDKLPLLPKVNWLVTAACVGVIVLEFIGPLCWLTSIRWLRRLSFGAFVLFHIYSGVIVGFWYTTLMLPLVVAAFLGFDEPLLKGCRIRGRNIVTVGVFGVALMGGVYHFFIPGDARLTSEGRYFGLFMFDATRSVRFEADIQKGNKYWTVQVYRRWQMDDDSGENASAIHCDFYQDGRLANSFAVRQPIRDGDEIIFNPAMFASARMRIYGDPYLYYYYARELVRRYQPDRVAIRLDQRLDGHKETVRLIDIPDFGQLNPAYNPFSRNEWIQLPGDESPPAYRWP
;
A
#
# COMPACT_ATOMS: atom_id res chain seq x y z
N MET A 1 -46.61 17.94 -42.01
CA MET A 1 -47.74 18.85 -41.76
C MET A 1 -47.58 19.46 -40.39
N ARG A 2 -47.37 20.81 -40.36
CA ARG A 2 -47.64 21.80 -39.29
C ARG A 2 -47.00 21.53 -37.92
N ASP A 3 -46.34 22.44 -37.22
CA ASP A 3 -46.10 23.89 -37.42
C ASP A 3 -44.85 24.26 -36.63
N ALA A 4 -44.05 25.09 -37.26
CA ALA A 4 -43.00 25.87 -36.60
C ALA A 4 -43.63 27.13 -35.99
N ARG A 5 -43.26 27.52 -34.74
CA ARG A 5 -43.33 28.94 -34.30
C ARG A 5 -42.26 29.23 -33.26
N ASN A 6 -41.34 30.03 -33.70
CA ASN A 6 -40.67 31.16 -33.07
C ASN A 6 -40.97 31.47 -31.59
N CYS A 7 -39.93 31.61 -30.81
CA CYS A 7 -39.85 32.68 -29.80
C CYS A 7 -38.42 33.26 -29.77
N LEU A 8 -38.38 34.54 -30.12
CA LEU A 8 -37.24 35.42 -30.18
C LEU A 8 -36.70 35.79 -28.80
N ASP A 9 -35.44 35.99 -28.81
CA ASP A 9 -34.60 36.95 -28.06
C ASP A 9 -35.24 37.84 -26.99
N SER A 10 -34.61 37.83 -25.83
CA SER A 10 -34.42 39.02 -25.02
C SER A 10 -33.14 38.88 -24.18
N ARG A 11 -32.04 39.47 -24.65
CA ARG A 11 -30.87 39.77 -23.83
C ARG A 11 -31.13 41.09 -23.08
N PRO A 12 -30.87 41.17 -21.76
CA PRO A 12 -30.83 42.49 -21.11
C PRO A 12 -29.43 43.14 -21.31
N ALA A 13 -29.48 44.44 -21.58
CA ALA A 13 -28.37 45.32 -21.79
C ALA A 13 -27.43 45.39 -20.55
N ARG A 14 -26.12 45.42 -20.82
CA ARG A 14 -25.10 45.77 -19.83
C ARG A 14 -25.12 47.28 -19.62
N GLU A 15 -25.54 47.72 -18.44
CA GLU A 15 -25.25 49.07 -17.96
C GLU A 15 -23.76 49.22 -17.62
N ILE A 16 -23.12 50.14 -18.32
CA ILE A 16 -21.76 50.62 -18.07
C ILE A 16 -21.88 51.75 -17.04
N ASN A 17 -21.62 51.45 -15.77
CA ASN A 17 -21.47 52.45 -14.73
C ASN A 17 -20.08 53.07 -14.79
N ALA A 18 -20.01 54.32 -15.28
CA ALA A 18 -18.85 55.19 -15.21
C ALA A 18 -18.61 55.59 -13.73
N ARG A 19 -17.50 55.18 -13.17
CA ARG A 19 -17.02 55.68 -11.85
C ARG A 19 -16.32 57.02 -12.05
N VAL A 20 -16.90 58.06 -11.48
CA VAL A 20 -16.30 59.37 -11.27
C VAL A 20 -15.14 59.23 -10.27
N ILE A 21 -13.95 59.64 -10.71
CA ILE A 21 -12.75 59.71 -9.87
C ILE A 21 -12.82 61.03 -9.08
N SER A 22 -13.08 60.93 -7.79
CA SER A 22 -12.93 62.03 -6.85
C SER A 22 -11.51 62.01 -6.28
N THR A 23 -10.71 63.02 -6.66
CA THR A 23 -9.40 63.29 -6.09
C THR A 23 -9.57 64.15 -4.84
N GLN A 24 -9.39 63.60 -3.65
CA GLN A 24 -9.09 64.38 -2.43
C GLN A 24 -7.63 64.15 -2.01
N PRO A 25 -6.93 65.20 -1.55
CA PRO A 25 -5.53 65.08 -1.12
C PRO A 25 -5.42 64.46 0.26
N PRO A 26 -4.27 63.82 0.58
CA PRO A 26 -4.10 63.11 1.85
C PRO A 26 -3.86 64.09 3.01
N SER A 27 -4.65 64.02 4.07
CA SER A 27 -4.33 64.65 5.35
C SER A 27 -3.34 63.75 6.12
N ASN A 28 -2.24 64.37 6.55
CA ASN A 28 -1.14 63.75 7.30
C ASN A 28 -1.53 63.36 8.75
N ALA A 29 -0.84 62.35 9.17
CA ALA A 29 -0.44 61.99 10.55
C ALA A 29 -1.50 61.56 11.54
N ASP A 30 -1.54 60.22 11.70
CA ASP A 30 -1.57 59.62 13.04
C ASP A 30 -0.92 58.24 13.00
N THR A 31 0.17 58.16 13.66
CA THR A 31 1.05 57.14 14.22
C THR A 31 0.63 55.65 14.22
N ASP A 32 1.30 54.95 13.51
CA ASP A 32 2.09 53.72 13.31
C ASP A 32 2.21 52.67 14.45
N GLU A 33 1.24 52.43 15.26
CA GLU A 33 1.29 51.24 16.16
C GLU A 33 0.19 50.20 15.92
N SER A 34 -0.83 50.51 15.14
CA SER A 34 -1.90 49.53 14.80
C SER A 34 -1.59 48.71 13.55
N CYS A 35 -0.51 49.02 12.81
CA CYS A 35 -0.24 48.43 11.50
C CYS A 35 0.29 46.99 11.53
N ASN A 36 0.90 46.54 12.64
CA ASN A 36 1.50 45.20 12.70
C ASN A 36 0.51 44.08 13.03
N ALA A 37 -0.49 44.33 13.85
CA ALA A 37 -1.49 43.30 14.19
C ALA A 37 -2.45 42.98 13.03
N GLY A 38 -2.80 44.01 12.23
CA GLY A 38 -3.63 43.86 11.04
C GLY A 38 -2.95 43.05 9.92
N THR A 39 -1.63 43.14 9.81
CA THR A 39 -0.86 42.41 8.80
C THR A 39 -0.72 40.93 9.10
N VAL A 40 -0.59 40.51 10.38
CA VAL A 40 -0.50 39.10 10.77
C VAL A 40 -1.85 38.41 10.62
N ALA A 41 -2.93 39.04 11.07
CA ALA A 41 -4.30 38.52 10.91
C ALA A 41 -4.67 38.38 9.42
N GLY A 42 -4.36 39.39 8.60
CA GLY A 42 -4.58 39.33 7.16
C GLY A 42 -3.75 38.26 6.44
N ARG A 43 -2.51 38.01 6.86
CA ARG A 43 -1.68 36.93 6.34
C ARG A 43 -2.26 35.54 6.72
N LEU A 44 -2.70 35.37 7.95
CA LEU A 44 -3.32 34.12 8.40
C LEU A 44 -4.62 33.83 7.65
N GLU A 45 -5.44 34.85 7.42
CA GLU A 45 -6.65 34.73 6.62
C GLU A 45 -6.34 34.40 5.15
N GLY A 46 -5.34 35.02 4.58
CA GLY A 46 -4.83 34.70 3.24
C GLY A 46 -4.40 33.22 3.12
N VAL A 47 -3.62 32.73 4.08
CA VAL A 47 -3.21 31.32 4.14
C VAL A 47 -4.42 30.40 4.29
N ARG A 48 -5.35 30.74 5.17
CA ARG A 48 -6.59 29.96 5.36
C ARG A 48 -7.40 29.88 4.06
N ASN A 49 -7.58 30.98 3.37
CA ASN A 49 -8.34 31.04 2.11
C ASN A 49 -7.61 30.27 0.99
N TRP A 50 -6.30 30.35 0.94
CA TRP A 50 -5.48 29.54 0.02
C TRP A 50 -5.65 28.04 0.31
N LEU A 51 -5.56 27.60 1.57
CA LEU A 51 -5.79 26.21 1.97
C LEU A 51 -7.21 25.74 1.67
N ARG A 52 -8.22 26.59 1.89
CA ARG A 52 -9.62 26.29 1.50
C ARG A 52 -9.74 26.04 0.00
N GLY A 53 -9.13 26.89 -0.81
CA GLY A 53 -9.08 26.72 -2.26
C GLY A 53 -8.26 25.48 -2.67
N LEU A 54 -7.13 25.23 -1.99
CA LEU A 54 -6.28 24.08 -2.24
C LEU A 54 -7.01 22.76 -1.97
N PHE A 55 -7.70 22.63 -0.86
CA PHE A 55 -8.38 21.38 -0.47
C PHE A 55 -9.86 21.38 -0.85
N GLN A 56 -10.40 22.49 -1.36
CA GLN A 56 -11.85 22.65 -1.66
C GLN A 56 -12.73 22.19 -0.49
N SER A 57 -12.41 22.64 0.72
CA SER A 57 -13.07 22.21 1.94
C SER A 57 -14.58 22.51 1.93
N GLU A 58 -15.00 23.56 1.20
CA GLU A 58 -16.43 23.88 1.05
C GLU A 58 -17.23 22.80 0.32
N GLU A 59 -16.64 22.09 -0.63
CA GLU A 59 -17.30 20.96 -1.29
C GLU A 59 -17.58 19.84 -0.27
N VAL A 60 -16.59 19.56 0.59
CA VAL A 60 -16.74 18.57 1.68
C VAL A 60 -17.79 19.03 2.70
N ASP A 61 -17.87 20.34 2.98
CA ASP A 61 -18.88 20.85 3.90
C ASP A 61 -20.32 20.72 3.36
N ARG A 62 -20.49 20.83 2.05
CA ARG A 62 -21.81 20.78 1.38
C ARG A 62 -22.32 19.37 1.14
N ASP A 63 -21.44 18.40 0.85
CA ASP A 63 -21.85 17.02 0.52
C ASP A 63 -21.58 16.06 1.69
N PRO A 64 -22.62 15.52 2.36
CA PRO A 64 -22.46 14.60 3.47
C PRO A 64 -21.72 13.31 3.08
N ARG A 65 -21.77 12.89 1.80
CA ARG A 65 -21.03 11.72 1.30
C ARG A 65 -19.52 11.98 1.36
N LEU A 66 -19.09 13.20 0.97
CA LEU A 66 -17.67 13.58 1.05
C LEU A 66 -17.18 13.67 2.50
N LYS A 67 -18.06 14.10 3.44
CA LYS A 67 -17.75 14.05 4.88
C LYS A 67 -17.53 12.62 5.34
N ILE A 68 -18.42 11.70 4.97
CA ILE A 68 -18.30 10.28 5.32
C ILE A 68 -17.02 9.70 4.73
N ILE A 69 -16.73 9.95 3.44
CA ILE A 69 -15.49 9.49 2.79
C ILE A 69 -14.26 10.01 3.53
N CYS A 70 -14.21 11.32 3.84
CA CYS A 70 -13.11 11.92 4.60
C CYS A 70 -12.95 11.25 5.98
N GLY A 71 -14.07 11.03 6.67
CA GLY A 71 -14.11 10.34 7.95
C GLY A 71 -13.59 8.90 7.86
N CYS A 72 -13.98 8.14 6.84
CA CYS A 72 -13.48 6.78 6.61
C CYS A 72 -11.96 6.77 6.34
N LEU A 73 -11.45 7.73 5.55
CA LEU A 73 -10.01 7.85 5.28
C LEU A 73 -9.23 8.18 6.56
N LEU A 74 -9.71 9.09 7.40
CA LEU A 74 -9.11 9.42 8.70
C LEU A 74 -9.16 8.23 9.67
N LEU A 75 -10.32 7.55 9.77
CA LEU A 75 -10.46 6.36 10.61
C LEU A 75 -9.48 5.28 10.21
N TYR A 76 -9.31 5.08 8.90
CA TYR A 76 -8.35 4.11 8.40
C TYR A 76 -6.89 4.52 8.67
N CYS A 77 -6.56 5.81 8.65
CA CYS A 77 -5.27 6.30 9.15
C CYS A 77 -5.07 5.93 10.61
N HIS A 78 -6.06 6.21 11.47
CA HIS A 78 -6.00 5.84 12.89
C HIS A 78 -5.74 4.35 13.08
N MET A 79 -6.53 3.49 12.44
CA MET A 79 -6.37 2.04 12.51
C MET A 79 -4.97 1.60 12.04
N THR A 80 -4.45 2.20 10.97
CA THR A 80 -3.11 1.90 10.45
C THR A 80 -2.02 2.22 11.47
N PHE A 81 -1.99 3.45 11.98
CA PHE A 81 -0.96 3.88 12.93
C PHE A 81 -1.08 3.15 14.27
N TYR A 82 -2.29 2.87 14.72
CA TYR A 82 -2.54 2.05 15.92
C TYR A 82 -2.02 0.63 15.73
N PHE A 83 -2.28 0.00 14.59
CA PHE A 83 -1.78 -1.34 14.28
C PHE A 83 -0.25 -1.37 14.21
N TRP A 84 0.37 -0.39 13.58
CA TRP A 84 1.82 -0.28 13.54
C TRP A 84 2.41 -0.04 14.93
N TRP A 85 1.75 0.78 15.75
CA TRP A 85 2.15 1.00 17.13
C TRP A 85 2.11 -0.28 17.98
N GLN A 86 1.14 -1.17 17.74
CA GLN A 86 1.04 -2.46 18.42
C GLN A 86 2.05 -3.50 17.91
N SER A 87 2.69 -3.28 16.75
CA SER A 87 3.63 -4.22 16.13
C SER A 87 5.08 -3.85 16.52
N PRO A 88 5.52 -4.14 17.74
CA PRO A 88 6.81 -3.68 18.26
C PRO A 88 7.99 -4.21 17.44
N GLU A 89 7.84 -5.39 16.84
CA GLU A 89 8.90 -6.05 16.09
C GLU A 89 9.16 -5.39 14.73
N ALA A 90 8.12 -4.82 14.10
CA ALA A 90 8.28 -4.09 12.85
C ALA A 90 9.09 -2.80 12.99
N LEU A 91 9.00 -2.16 14.17
CA LEU A 91 9.54 -0.84 14.41
C LEU A 91 10.85 -0.87 15.21
N SER A 92 11.16 -1.96 15.92
CA SER A 92 12.42 -2.12 16.67
C SER A 92 13.64 -2.07 15.76
N THR A 93 13.48 -2.28 14.47
CA THR A 93 14.53 -2.18 13.45
C THR A 93 14.68 -0.78 12.86
N LEU A 94 13.72 0.13 13.04
CA LEU A 94 13.85 1.54 12.62
C LEU A 94 14.75 2.35 13.57
N GLY A 95 14.72 2.03 14.86
CA GLY A 95 15.48 2.75 15.91
C GLY A 95 16.85 2.15 16.24
N ASN A 96 17.12 0.90 15.90
CA ASN A 96 18.42 0.27 16.11
C ASN A 96 19.21 0.24 14.82
N GLU A 97 20.52 0.36 14.89
CA GLU A 97 21.51 0.34 13.81
C GLU A 97 21.41 -0.87 12.85
N THR A 98 20.44 -1.74 13.06
CA THR A 98 20.21 -2.97 12.38
C THR A 98 19.18 -2.79 11.25
N PHE A 99 19.70 -2.72 10.03
CA PHE A 99 18.97 -3.01 8.81
C PHE A 99 17.79 -2.08 8.47
N ASN A 100 18.06 -0.94 7.85
CA ASN A 100 17.05 -0.13 7.16
C ASN A 100 16.58 -0.85 5.91
N TYR A 101 15.32 -1.26 5.87
CA TYR A 101 14.70 -1.93 4.73
C TYR A 101 14.05 -0.93 3.77
N ALA A 102 14.82 -0.07 3.14
CA ALA A 102 14.27 0.79 2.09
C ALA A 102 14.20 0.03 0.75
N PRO A 103 13.02 -0.19 0.17
CA PRO A 103 12.86 -1.01 -1.03
C PRO A 103 13.54 -0.44 -2.28
N ALA A 104 13.84 0.84 -2.32
CA ALA A 104 14.28 1.48 -3.57
C ALA A 104 15.71 2.04 -3.52
N GLY A 105 16.48 1.78 -2.48
CA GLY A 105 17.79 2.45 -2.34
C GLY A 105 17.70 3.98 -2.20
N LEU A 106 16.54 4.57 -2.49
CA LEU A 106 16.29 6.02 -2.42
C LEU A 106 16.40 6.57 -1.00
N ILE A 107 16.18 5.70 0.01
CA ILE A 107 16.09 6.11 1.41
C ILE A 107 17.14 5.43 2.29
N GLN A 108 18.07 4.69 1.72
CA GLN A 108 19.18 4.06 2.46
C GLN A 108 19.98 5.07 3.31
N ASN A 109 19.85 6.36 3.04
CA ASN A 109 20.55 7.44 3.72
C ASN A 109 19.67 8.28 4.66
N PHE A 110 18.44 7.87 4.97
CA PHE A 110 17.67 8.54 6.03
C PHE A 110 18.22 8.19 7.42
N ARG A 111 19.54 8.44 7.60
CA ARG A 111 20.21 8.35 8.89
C ARG A 111 19.58 9.22 9.98
N TRP A 112 18.83 10.24 9.59
CA TRP A 112 18.15 11.09 10.54
C TRP A 112 16.98 10.38 11.27
N LEU A 113 16.47 9.25 10.76
CA LEU A 113 15.56 8.39 11.52
C LEU A 113 16.30 7.48 12.53
N ALA A 114 17.59 7.26 12.35
CA ALA A 114 18.37 6.47 13.28
C ALA A 114 18.51 7.15 14.67
N PHE A 115 18.15 8.44 14.81
CA PHE A 115 18.04 9.11 16.10
C PHE A 115 16.76 8.78 16.86
N MET A 116 15.73 8.22 16.17
CA MET A 116 14.50 7.78 16.81
C MET A 116 14.70 6.36 17.35
N ASP A 117 14.85 6.24 18.65
CA ASP A 117 14.82 4.94 19.30
C ASP A 117 13.43 4.29 19.21
N TYR A 118 13.34 3.05 19.63
CA TYR A 118 12.08 2.30 19.62
C TYR A 118 10.95 3.01 20.39
N PHE A 119 11.25 3.62 21.53
CA PHE A 119 10.27 4.30 22.36
C PHE A 119 9.77 5.58 21.65
N GLN A 120 10.69 6.36 21.09
CA GLN A 120 10.37 7.58 20.33
C GLN A 120 9.52 7.23 19.09
N THR A 121 9.86 6.16 18.37
CA THR A 121 9.10 5.69 17.21
C THR A 121 7.68 5.28 17.61
N ARG A 122 7.50 4.53 18.70
CA ARG A 122 6.17 4.17 19.21
C ARG A 122 5.35 5.39 19.61
N THR A 123 5.96 6.33 20.33
CA THR A 123 5.31 7.57 20.73
C THR A 123 4.87 8.38 19.51
N TYR A 124 5.74 8.46 18.50
CA TYR A 124 5.41 9.15 17.27
C TYR A 124 4.19 8.51 16.55
N LEU A 125 4.15 7.19 16.42
CA LEU A 125 3.01 6.49 15.82
C LEU A 125 1.72 6.69 16.61
N TYR A 126 1.80 6.66 17.95
CA TYR A 126 0.66 6.96 18.80
C TYR A 126 0.13 8.37 18.55
N VAL A 127 1.03 9.37 18.47
CA VAL A 127 0.65 10.75 18.15
C VAL A 127 -0.03 10.85 16.78
N GLN A 128 0.49 10.15 15.74
CA GLN A 128 -0.17 10.13 14.43
C GLN A 128 -1.58 9.52 14.51
N GLY A 129 -1.76 8.46 15.27
CA GLY A 129 -3.08 7.88 15.52
C GLY A 129 -4.03 8.87 16.21
N MET A 130 -3.54 9.63 17.20
CA MET A 130 -4.32 10.65 17.88
C MET A 130 -4.66 11.85 16.98
N LEU A 131 -3.75 12.25 16.09
CA LEU A 131 -4.02 13.28 15.08
C LEU A 131 -5.12 12.85 14.10
N ALA A 132 -5.19 11.58 13.75
CA ALA A 132 -6.30 11.06 12.96
C ALA A 132 -7.65 11.16 13.69
N LEU A 133 -7.70 10.85 14.99
CA LEU A 133 -8.89 11.05 15.82
C LEU A 133 -9.25 12.54 15.96
N LEU A 134 -8.26 13.41 16.11
CA LEU A 134 -8.48 14.86 16.08
C LEU A 134 -9.08 15.32 14.75
N GLY A 135 -8.65 14.74 13.63
CA GLY A 135 -9.24 14.97 12.31
C GLY A 135 -10.72 14.57 12.25
N LEU A 136 -11.08 13.41 12.81
CA LEU A 136 -12.47 12.96 12.93
C LEU A 136 -13.29 13.88 13.81
N PHE A 137 -12.77 14.24 14.97
CA PHE A 137 -13.41 15.20 15.87
C PHE A 137 -13.63 16.57 15.21
N SER A 138 -12.60 17.06 14.50
CA SER A 138 -12.69 18.29 13.73
C SER A 138 -13.79 18.24 12.67
N LEU A 139 -13.89 17.14 11.93
CA LEU A 139 -14.84 16.97 10.83
C LEU A 139 -16.29 16.93 11.31
N PHE A 140 -16.56 16.17 12.36
CA PHE A 140 -17.94 15.87 12.79
C PHE A 140 -18.42 16.78 13.93
N TYR A 141 -17.57 17.11 14.89
CA TYR A 141 -17.93 17.90 16.06
C TYR A 141 -17.66 19.39 15.86
N LEU A 142 -16.42 19.76 15.48
CA LEU A 142 -16.10 21.17 15.23
C LEU A 142 -16.60 21.66 13.87
N ARG A 143 -17.09 20.76 13.03
CA ARG A 143 -17.58 21.05 11.67
C ARG A 143 -16.56 21.80 10.81
N SER A 144 -15.28 21.51 11.00
CA SER A 144 -14.15 22.10 10.29
C SER A 144 -13.53 21.11 9.32
N SER A 145 -14.04 21.04 8.09
CA SER A 145 -13.48 20.19 7.04
C SER A 145 -12.06 20.59 6.67
N LEU A 146 -11.72 21.88 6.76
CA LEU A 146 -10.37 22.34 6.43
C LEU A 146 -9.32 21.72 7.35
N LEU A 147 -9.55 21.75 8.68
CA LEU A 147 -8.59 21.14 9.61
C LEU A 147 -8.50 19.62 9.40
N ALA A 148 -9.64 18.96 9.18
CA ALA A 148 -9.66 17.52 8.88
C ALA A 148 -8.84 17.19 7.62
N LEU A 149 -8.96 17.97 6.55
CA LEU A 149 -8.22 17.77 5.30
C LEU A 149 -6.72 18.07 5.46
N CYS A 150 -6.34 19.10 6.23
CA CYS A 150 -4.94 19.36 6.56
C CYS A 150 -4.31 18.19 7.34
N LEU A 151 -5.04 17.67 8.34
CA LEU A 151 -4.58 16.50 9.11
C LEU A 151 -4.52 15.25 8.23
N LEU A 152 -5.50 15.03 7.36
CA LEU A 152 -5.48 13.90 6.42
C LEU A 152 -4.28 13.99 5.47
N ALA A 153 -3.95 15.17 4.95
CA ALA A 153 -2.77 15.40 4.11
C ALA A 153 -1.47 15.10 4.87
N TRP A 154 -1.35 15.60 6.09
CA TRP A 154 -0.21 15.31 6.97
C TRP A 154 -0.04 13.81 7.22
N LEU A 155 -1.12 13.12 7.58
CA LEU A 155 -1.12 11.68 7.84
C LEU A 155 -0.77 10.87 6.59
N ALA A 156 -1.21 11.30 5.40
CA ALA A 156 -0.85 10.66 4.15
C ALA A 156 0.67 10.77 3.86
N VAL A 157 1.26 11.95 4.06
CA VAL A 157 2.71 12.15 3.92
C VAL A 157 3.47 11.26 4.89
N ASN A 158 3.06 11.22 6.17
CA ASN A 158 3.70 10.34 7.16
C ASN A 158 3.56 8.87 6.81
N LYS A 159 2.41 8.47 6.29
CA LYS A 159 2.19 7.08 5.85
C LYS A 159 3.12 6.69 4.72
N VAL A 160 3.29 7.55 3.70
CA VAL A 160 4.28 7.34 2.62
C VAL A 160 5.67 7.22 3.21
N PHE A 161 6.02 8.13 4.11
CA PHE A 161 7.30 8.14 4.76
C PHE A 161 7.62 6.82 5.49
N PHE A 162 6.71 6.31 6.34
CA PHE A 162 6.89 5.03 7.01
C PHE A 162 7.00 3.86 6.03
N TYR A 163 6.25 3.89 4.95
CA TYR A 163 6.36 2.92 3.87
C TYR A 163 7.75 2.85 3.26
N LEU A 164 8.31 4.02 2.98
CA LEU A 164 9.62 4.13 2.39
C LEU A 164 10.72 3.71 3.39
N CYS A 165 10.46 3.81 4.70
CA CYS A 165 11.39 3.39 5.74
C CYS A 165 11.34 1.89 6.04
N ASP A 166 10.16 1.28 5.94
CA ASP A 166 9.97 -0.14 6.22
C ASP A 166 8.99 -0.77 5.22
N PHE A 167 9.50 -1.41 4.18
CA PHE A 167 8.69 -2.04 3.16
C PHE A 167 7.83 -3.21 3.69
N ARG A 168 8.15 -3.78 4.87
CA ARG A 168 7.33 -4.79 5.54
C ARG A 168 5.95 -4.29 5.93
N LEU A 169 5.80 -2.97 6.04
CA LEU A 169 4.52 -2.31 6.29
C LEU A 169 3.64 -2.27 5.03
N PHE A 170 4.16 -2.67 3.88
CA PHE A 170 3.44 -2.66 2.61
C PHE A 170 2.31 -3.68 2.57
N ALA A 171 1.14 -3.24 2.11
CA ALA A 171 0.00 -4.09 1.82
C ALA A 171 -0.96 -3.41 0.84
N ASN A 172 -1.72 -4.20 0.07
CA ASN A 172 -2.65 -3.70 -0.95
C ASN A 172 -3.60 -2.61 -0.44
N TYR A 173 -4.18 -2.80 0.73
CA TYR A 173 -5.12 -1.85 1.31
C TYR A 173 -4.48 -0.51 1.68
N HIS A 174 -3.20 -0.50 2.00
CA HIS A 174 -2.48 0.74 2.22
C HIS A 174 -2.25 1.48 0.90
N HIS A 175 -1.88 0.75 -0.16
CA HIS A 175 -1.73 1.31 -1.49
C HIS A 175 -3.03 1.97 -1.96
N PHE A 176 -4.15 1.27 -1.86
CA PHE A 176 -5.46 1.85 -2.20
C PHE A 176 -5.83 3.04 -1.32
N HIS A 177 -5.59 2.95 -0.02
CA HIS A 177 -5.85 4.08 0.87
C HIS A 177 -5.06 5.33 0.47
N LEU A 178 -3.78 5.19 0.10
CA LEU A 178 -2.98 6.32 -0.39
C LEU A 178 -3.52 6.89 -1.70
N LEU A 179 -3.86 6.04 -2.66
CA LEU A 179 -4.48 6.45 -3.91
C LEU A 179 -5.77 7.26 -3.65
N TYR A 180 -6.66 6.72 -2.82
CA TYR A 180 -7.93 7.38 -2.48
C TYR A 180 -7.72 8.70 -1.77
N THR A 181 -6.78 8.75 -0.83
CA THR A 181 -6.45 9.98 -0.10
C THR A 181 -5.88 11.04 -1.03
N LEU A 182 -4.94 10.70 -1.89
CA LEU A 182 -4.36 11.64 -2.86
C LEU A 182 -5.44 12.18 -3.80
N VAL A 183 -6.24 11.30 -4.40
CA VAL A 183 -7.34 11.71 -5.29
C VAL A 183 -8.34 12.61 -4.57
N PHE A 184 -8.71 12.26 -3.33
CA PHE A 184 -9.63 13.06 -2.52
C PHE A 184 -9.08 14.45 -2.18
N LEU A 185 -7.79 14.57 -1.91
CA LEU A 185 -7.16 15.85 -1.58
C LEU A 185 -6.99 16.76 -2.79
N ILE A 186 -6.59 16.21 -3.96
CA ILE A 186 -6.19 17.02 -5.12
C ILE A 186 -7.29 17.31 -6.12
N SER A 187 -8.33 16.46 -6.23
CA SER A 187 -9.39 16.61 -7.24
C SER A 187 -10.27 17.82 -6.99
N SER A 188 -10.73 18.46 -8.08
CA SER A 188 -11.71 19.53 -8.03
C SER A 188 -13.17 19.08 -8.11
N ASP A 189 -13.43 17.84 -8.51
CA ASP A 189 -14.74 17.17 -8.46
C ASP A 189 -14.54 15.88 -7.65
N LYS A 190 -14.45 16.07 -6.32
CA LYS A 190 -13.98 15.02 -5.40
C LYS A 190 -14.75 13.73 -5.52
N LEU A 191 -16.08 13.81 -5.49
CA LEU A 191 -16.92 12.62 -5.49
C LEU A 191 -16.79 11.80 -6.78
N ARG A 192 -16.72 12.49 -7.92
CA ARG A 192 -16.60 11.84 -9.22
C ARG A 192 -15.24 11.18 -9.38
N PHE A 193 -14.14 11.90 -9.12
CA PHE A 193 -12.80 11.34 -9.23
C PHE A 193 -12.53 10.27 -8.18
N PHE A 194 -13.14 10.37 -7.01
CA PHE A 194 -13.10 9.32 -6.01
C PHE A 194 -13.76 8.01 -6.50
N ARG A 195 -14.91 8.11 -7.16
CA ARG A 195 -15.57 6.98 -7.82
C ARG A 195 -14.71 6.39 -8.94
N CYS A 196 -14.03 7.23 -9.71
CA CYS A 196 -13.07 6.79 -10.73
C CYS A 196 -11.90 6.03 -10.08
N ALA A 197 -11.37 6.52 -8.94
CA ALA A 197 -10.31 5.85 -8.20
C ALA A 197 -10.74 4.45 -7.71
N LEU A 198 -11.96 4.34 -7.17
CA LEU A 198 -12.54 3.03 -6.79
C LEU A 198 -12.64 2.10 -8.00
N GLY A 199 -13.15 2.60 -9.14
CA GLY A 199 -13.24 1.82 -10.38
C GLY A 199 -11.89 1.34 -10.88
N LEU A 200 -10.89 2.23 -10.89
CA LEU A 200 -9.51 1.90 -11.27
C LEU A 200 -8.91 0.83 -10.35
N SER A 201 -9.14 0.94 -9.04
CA SER A 201 -8.64 -0.06 -8.07
C SER A 201 -9.20 -1.46 -8.32
N TYR A 202 -10.46 -1.57 -8.70
CA TYR A 202 -11.06 -2.87 -9.07
C TYR A 202 -10.45 -3.40 -10.37
N ILE A 203 -10.30 -2.56 -11.39
CA ILE A 203 -9.67 -2.96 -12.65
C ILE A 203 -8.22 -3.45 -12.39
N MET A 204 -7.44 -2.72 -11.58
CA MET A 204 -6.09 -3.14 -11.19
C MET A 204 -6.12 -4.48 -10.44
N SER A 205 -7.09 -4.66 -9.54
CA SER A 205 -7.25 -5.93 -8.80
C SER A 205 -7.61 -7.09 -9.73
N ALA A 206 -8.43 -6.85 -10.76
CA ALA A 206 -8.75 -7.86 -11.77
C ALA A 206 -7.51 -8.23 -12.60
N LEU A 207 -6.73 -7.23 -13.05
CA LEU A 207 -5.52 -7.46 -13.85
C LEU A 207 -4.50 -8.33 -13.12
N VAL A 208 -4.26 -8.07 -11.84
CA VAL A 208 -3.32 -8.87 -11.03
C VAL A 208 -3.79 -10.32 -10.83
N LYS A 209 -5.10 -10.58 -10.94
CA LYS A 209 -5.70 -11.92 -10.86
C LYS A 209 -5.66 -12.70 -12.18
N LEU A 210 -5.17 -12.10 -13.28
CA LEU A 210 -5.03 -12.79 -14.56
C LEU A 210 -3.81 -13.73 -14.57
N SER A 211 -3.72 -14.60 -13.57
CA SER A 211 -2.74 -15.68 -13.49
C SER A 211 -3.44 -17.03 -13.64
N PRO A 212 -2.77 -18.06 -14.23
CA PRO A 212 -3.35 -19.40 -14.32
C PRO A 212 -3.80 -19.92 -12.95
N SER A 213 -2.98 -19.76 -11.92
CA SER A 213 -3.30 -20.21 -10.55
C SER A 213 -4.60 -19.62 -10.00
N TRP A 214 -4.88 -18.34 -10.30
CA TRP A 214 -6.13 -17.72 -9.90
C TRP A 214 -7.28 -18.17 -10.80
N LEU A 215 -7.10 -18.16 -12.13
CA LEU A 215 -8.13 -18.52 -13.11
C LEU A 215 -8.64 -19.95 -12.91
N PHE A 216 -7.76 -20.90 -12.56
CA PHE A 216 -8.13 -22.28 -12.26
C PHE A 216 -8.47 -22.52 -10.79
N GLY A 217 -8.33 -21.49 -9.95
CA GLY A 217 -8.61 -21.57 -8.52
C GLY A 217 -7.66 -22.50 -7.75
N GLU A 218 -6.43 -22.71 -8.24
CA GLU A 218 -5.46 -23.65 -7.69
C GLU A 218 -5.18 -23.38 -6.21
N TYR A 219 -4.94 -22.11 -5.86
CA TYR A 219 -4.71 -21.71 -4.48
C TYR A 219 -5.86 -22.12 -3.54
N PHE A 220 -7.11 -21.75 -3.90
CA PHE A 220 -8.26 -22.08 -3.04
C PHE A 220 -8.59 -23.57 -3.04
N ASN A 221 -8.36 -24.26 -4.15
CA ASN A 221 -8.54 -25.71 -4.23
C ASN A 221 -7.52 -26.47 -3.39
N SER A 222 -6.35 -25.91 -3.11
CA SER A 222 -5.33 -26.49 -2.24
C SER A 222 -5.64 -26.32 -0.75
N LEU A 223 -6.55 -25.40 -0.38
CA LEU A 223 -6.93 -25.19 1.01
C LEU A 223 -7.93 -26.27 1.48
N PRO A 224 -7.84 -26.75 2.75
CA PRO A 224 -8.75 -27.78 3.30
C PRO A 224 -10.22 -27.35 3.23
N ASP A 225 -10.50 -26.09 3.54
CA ASP A 225 -11.85 -25.53 3.56
C ASP A 225 -12.25 -24.85 2.26
N LYS A 226 -11.34 -24.79 1.27
CA LYS A 226 -11.57 -24.12 -0.02
C LYS A 226 -12.11 -22.68 0.19
N LEU A 227 -13.26 -22.37 -0.45
CA LEU A 227 -13.95 -21.11 -0.25
C LEU A 227 -15.04 -21.31 0.83
N PRO A 228 -14.96 -20.59 1.97
CA PRO A 228 -15.99 -20.67 3.02
C PRO A 228 -17.40 -20.40 2.47
N LEU A 229 -18.40 -21.04 3.06
CA LEU A 229 -19.81 -20.93 2.71
C LEU A 229 -20.19 -21.47 1.32
N LEU A 230 -19.24 -21.94 0.52
CA LEU A 230 -19.50 -22.61 -0.75
C LEU A 230 -19.29 -24.14 -0.63
N PRO A 231 -20.01 -24.95 -1.41
CA PRO A 231 -19.72 -26.36 -1.52
C PRO A 231 -18.26 -26.62 -1.90
N LYS A 232 -17.62 -27.61 -1.26
CA LYS A 232 -16.19 -27.94 -1.49
C LYS A 232 -15.96 -28.64 -2.84
N VAL A 233 -16.45 -28.06 -3.92
CA VAL A 233 -16.38 -28.58 -5.29
C VAL A 233 -15.47 -27.72 -6.15
N ASN A 234 -14.45 -28.32 -6.77
CA ASN A 234 -13.39 -27.58 -7.49
C ASN A 234 -13.91 -26.65 -8.59
N TRP A 235 -14.85 -27.13 -9.42
CA TRP A 235 -15.38 -26.29 -10.50
C TRP A 235 -16.12 -25.04 -9.97
N LEU A 236 -16.76 -25.14 -8.80
CA LEU A 236 -17.45 -24.00 -8.19
C LEU A 236 -16.45 -22.96 -7.66
N VAL A 237 -15.33 -23.42 -7.09
CA VAL A 237 -14.22 -22.54 -6.69
C VAL A 237 -13.65 -21.81 -7.88
N THR A 238 -13.38 -22.53 -8.99
CA THR A 238 -12.91 -21.94 -10.26
C THR A 238 -13.91 -20.92 -10.80
N ALA A 239 -15.19 -21.27 -10.83
CA ALA A 239 -16.24 -20.35 -11.28
C ALA A 239 -16.33 -19.09 -10.41
N ALA A 240 -16.16 -19.21 -9.09
CA ALA A 240 -16.12 -18.08 -8.18
C ALA A 240 -14.90 -17.19 -8.44
N CYS A 241 -13.73 -17.76 -8.66
CA CYS A 241 -12.50 -17.01 -8.99
C CYS A 241 -12.63 -16.22 -10.29
N VAL A 242 -13.17 -16.85 -11.35
CA VAL A 242 -13.47 -16.18 -12.63
C VAL A 242 -14.55 -15.11 -12.44
N GLY A 243 -15.60 -15.42 -11.66
CA GLY A 243 -16.68 -14.47 -11.35
C GLY A 243 -16.18 -13.21 -10.67
N VAL A 244 -15.20 -13.31 -9.79
CA VAL A 244 -14.55 -12.14 -9.15
C VAL A 244 -13.83 -11.28 -10.18
N ILE A 245 -13.07 -11.89 -11.10
CA ILE A 245 -12.38 -11.13 -12.18
C ILE A 245 -13.40 -10.40 -13.05
N VAL A 246 -14.45 -11.10 -13.45
CA VAL A 246 -15.54 -10.51 -14.25
C VAL A 246 -16.20 -9.35 -13.51
N LEU A 247 -16.51 -9.52 -12.21
CA LEU A 247 -17.09 -8.45 -11.41
C LEU A 247 -16.15 -7.24 -11.30
N GLU A 248 -14.88 -7.46 -10.98
CA GLU A 248 -13.91 -6.39 -10.77
C GLU A 248 -13.52 -5.66 -12.08
N PHE A 249 -13.65 -6.31 -13.23
CA PHE A 249 -13.37 -5.70 -14.52
C PHE A 249 -14.63 -5.06 -15.13
N ILE A 250 -15.73 -5.80 -15.21
CA ILE A 250 -16.97 -5.35 -15.87
C ILE A 250 -17.79 -4.42 -14.96
N GLY A 251 -17.78 -4.66 -13.64
CA GLY A 251 -18.54 -3.87 -12.68
C GLY A 251 -18.26 -2.37 -12.76
N PRO A 252 -16.99 -1.90 -12.72
CA PRO A 252 -16.67 -0.49 -12.92
C PRO A 252 -17.11 0.06 -14.28
N LEU A 253 -17.07 -0.74 -15.35
CA LEU A 253 -17.56 -0.35 -16.66
C LEU A 253 -19.07 -0.15 -16.67
N CYS A 254 -19.81 -0.92 -15.88
CA CYS A 254 -21.25 -0.70 -15.69
C CYS A 254 -21.56 0.69 -15.10
N TRP A 255 -20.66 1.28 -14.30
CA TRP A 255 -20.84 2.64 -13.76
C TRP A 255 -20.73 3.75 -14.81
N LEU A 256 -20.12 3.45 -15.98
CA LEU A 256 -20.01 4.37 -17.11
C LEU A 256 -21.28 4.41 -17.95
N THR A 257 -22.12 3.37 -17.88
CA THR A 257 -23.30 3.22 -18.73
C THR A 257 -24.43 4.19 -18.33
N SER A 258 -25.31 4.51 -19.26
CA SER A 258 -26.56 5.24 -18.98
C SER A 258 -27.64 4.37 -18.34
N ILE A 259 -27.48 3.05 -18.34
CA ILE A 259 -28.46 2.07 -17.87
C ILE A 259 -28.44 2.01 -16.33
N ARG A 260 -29.48 2.58 -15.70
CA ARG A 260 -29.57 2.73 -14.23
C ARG A 260 -29.54 1.39 -13.48
N TRP A 261 -30.25 0.38 -13.99
CA TRP A 261 -30.31 -0.91 -13.30
C TRP A 261 -28.96 -1.64 -13.29
N LEU A 262 -28.14 -1.52 -14.37
CA LEU A 262 -26.79 -2.10 -14.39
C LEU A 262 -25.89 -1.45 -13.35
N ARG A 263 -25.95 -0.13 -13.19
CA ARG A 263 -25.16 0.58 -12.15
C ARG A 263 -25.55 0.12 -10.76
N ARG A 264 -26.87 -0.02 -10.47
CA ARG A 264 -27.36 -0.47 -9.18
C ARG A 264 -27.03 -1.94 -8.91
N LEU A 265 -27.15 -2.79 -9.92
CA LEU A 265 -26.77 -4.19 -9.83
C LEU A 265 -25.28 -4.35 -9.52
N SER A 266 -24.42 -3.64 -10.26
CA SER A 266 -22.97 -3.64 -10.03
C SER A 266 -22.64 -3.15 -8.61
N PHE A 267 -23.26 -2.05 -8.15
CA PHE A 267 -23.07 -1.57 -6.78
C PHE A 267 -23.45 -2.64 -5.73
N GLY A 268 -24.63 -3.25 -5.87
CA GLY A 268 -25.09 -4.30 -4.97
C GLY A 268 -24.15 -5.52 -4.98
N ALA A 269 -23.65 -5.91 -6.17
CA ALA A 269 -22.70 -7.00 -6.31
C ALA A 269 -21.36 -6.69 -5.59
N PHE A 270 -20.85 -5.45 -5.68
CA PHE A 270 -19.65 -5.08 -4.93
C PHE A 270 -19.86 -5.05 -3.41
N VAL A 271 -21.04 -4.61 -2.95
CA VAL A 271 -21.37 -4.67 -1.51
C VAL A 271 -21.35 -6.12 -1.01
N LEU A 272 -22.02 -7.03 -1.71
CA LEU A 272 -22.03 -8.46 -1.37
C LEU A 272 -20.64 -9.08 -1.48
N PHE A 273 -19.87 -8.74 -2.50
CA PHE A 273 -18.49 -9.17 -2.67
C PHE A 273 -17.62 -8.78 -1.47
N HIS A 274 -17.72 -7.53 -1.01
CA HIS A 274 -16.91 -7.09 0.14
C HIS A 274 -17.34 -7.75 1.45
N ILE A 275 -18.64 -7.98 1.66
CA ILE A 275 -19.11 -8.72 2.83
C ILE A 275 -18.53 -10.14 2.81
N TYR A 276 -18.61 -10.84 1.68
CA TYR A 276 -18.06 -12.18 1.51
C TYR A 276 -16.53 -12.21 1.62
N SER A 277 -15.86 -11.22 1.01
CA SER A 277 -14.41 -11.06 1.11
C SER A 277 -13.95 -10.90 2.56
N GLY A 278 -14.73 -10.23 3.41
CA GLY A 278 -14.43 -10.12 4.84
C GLY A 278 -14.36 -11.48 5.55
N VAL A 279 -15.17 -12.44 5.13
CA VAL A 279 -15.14 -13.81 5.66
C VAL A 279 -13.90 -14.57 5.22
N ILE A 280 -13.43 -14.35 3.97
CA ILE A 280 -12.28 -15.07 3.39
C ILE A 280 -10.94 -14.54 3.90
N VAL A 281 -10.77 -13.20 3.87
CA VAL A 281 -9.46 -12.55 4.05
C VAL A 281 -9.33 -11.77 5.35
N GLY A 282 -10.34 -11.84 6.19
CA GLY A 282 -10.48 -10.99 7.37
C GLY A 282 -10.94 -9.57 7.02
N PHE A 283 -11.36 -8.84 8.04
CA PHE A 283 -12.11 -7.60 7.86
C PHE A 283 -11.27 -6.37 7.48
N TRP A 284 -9.93 -6.45 7.45
CA TRP A 284 -9.09 -5.26 7.20
C TRP A 284 -9.35 -4.61 5.84
N TYR A 285 -9.39 -5.41 4.78
CA TYR A 285 -9.67 -4.90 3.44
C TYR A 285 -11.11 -4.43 3.29
N THR A 286 -12.03 -5.22 3.82
CA THR A 286 -13.46 -4.90 3.83
C THR A 286 -13.77 -3.61 4.61
N THR A 287 -13.12 -3.40 5.75
CA THR A 287 -13.27 -2.19 6.57
C THR A 287 -12.86 -0.93 5.82
N LEU A 288 -11.89 -1.01 4.92
CA LEU A 288 -11.55 0.10 4.05
C LEU A 288 -12.57 0.25 2.91
N MET A 289 -12.79 -0.82 2.14
CA MET A 289 -13.46 -0.72 0.85
C MET A 289 -14.97 -0.57 0.95
N LEU A 290 -15.62 -1.35 1.82
CA LEU A 290 -17.08 -1.37 1.92
C LEU A 290 -17.69 -0.01 2.31
N PRO A 291 -17.22 0.69 3.36
CA PRO A 291 -17.75 2.01 3.70
C PRO A 291 -17.51 3.05 2.61
N LEU A 292 -16.37 3.00 1.92
CA LEU A 292 -16.04 3.92 0.83
C LEU A 292 -16.92 3.69 -0.39
N VAL A 293 -17.17 2.42 -0.76
CA VAL A 293 -18.08 2.06 -1.86
C VAL A 293 -19.50 2.51 -1.52
N VAL A 294 -19.99 2.23 -0.30
CA VAL A 294 -21.33 2.64 0.12
C VAL A 294 -21.45 4.16 0.12
N ALA A 295 -20.52 4.89 0.72
CA ALA A 295 -20.56 6.35 0.76
C ALA A 295 -20.48 6.98 -0.64
N ALA A 296 -19.65 6.44 -1.52
CA ALA A 296 -19.48 6.98 -2.87
C ALA A 296 -20.67 6.71 -3.79
N PHE A 297 -21.28 5.51 -3.72
CA PHE A 297 -22.26 5.06 -4.71
C PHE A 297 -23.71 5.01 -4.20
N LEU A 298 -23.96 5.23 -2.91
CA LEU A 298 -25.33 5.33 -2.42
C LEU A 298 -26.05 6.50 -3.11
N GLY A 299 -27.21 6.21 -3.76
CA GLY A 299 -27.96 7.17 -4.55
C GLY A 299 -27.30 7.59 -5.87
N PHE A 300 -26.39 6.78 -6.42
CA PHE A 300 -25.72 7.04 -7.68
C PHE A 300 -26.64 6.74 -8.87
N ASP A 301 -27.27 7.77 -9.40
CA ASP A 301 -28.27 7.64 -10.47
C ASP A 301 -27.76 8.09 -11.85
N GLU A 302 -26.60 8.76 -11.93
CA GLU A 302 -26.05 9.27 -13.19
C GLU A 302 -24.79 8.49 -13.65
N PRO A 303 -24.51 8.41 -14.97
CA PRO A 303 -23.25 7.83 -15.46
C PRO A 303 -22.03 8.54 -14.90
N LEU A 304 -20.98 7.78 -14.57
CA LEU A 304 -19.80 8.28 -13.88
C LEU A 304 -19.12 9.46 -14.60
N LEU A 305 -19.01 9.40 -15.93
CA LEU A 305 -18.34 10.43 -16.72
C LEU A 305 -19.27 11.49 -17.29
N LYS A 306 -20.58 11.47 -16.97
CA LYS A 306 -21.52 12.49 -17.45
C LYS A 306 -21.10 13.88 -16.99
N GLY A 307 -20.83 14.78 -17.93
CA GLY A 307 -20.40 16.16 -17.66
C GLY A 307 -18.98 16.30 -17.06
N CYS A 308 -18.16 15.24 -17.11
CA CYS A 308 -16.78 15.29 -16.65
C CYS A 308 -15.97 16.27 -17.51
N ARG A 309 -15.26 17.18 -16.86
CA ARG A 309 -14.31 18.10 -17.50
C ARG A 309 -12.92 17.90 -16.94
N ILE A 310 -11.99 17.49 -17.80
CA ILE A 310 -10.59 17.33 -17.44
C ILE A 310 -9.88 18.68 -17.68
N ARG A 311 -9.86 19.54 -16.67
CA ARG A 311 -9.22 20.87 -16.73
C ARG A 311 -8.53 21.19 -15.41
N GLY A 312 -7.49 22.01 -15.45
CA GLY A 312 -6.78 22.45 -14.26
C GLY A 312 -6.30 21.28 -13.39
N ARG A 313 -6.67 21.26 -12.14
CA ARG A 313 -6.24 20.26 -11.14
C ARG A 313 -6.64 18.81 -11.48
N ASN A 314 -7.72 18.64 -12.22
CA ASN A 314 -8.16 17.29 -12.63
C ASN A 314 -7.16 16.62 -13.58
N ILE A 315 -6.32 17.37 -14.29
CA ILE A 315 -5.21 16.83 -15.09
C ILE A 315 -4.22 16.11 -14.18
N VAL A 316 -3.89 16.72 -13.02
CA VAL A 316 -3.00 16.10 -12.03
C VAL A 316 -3.63 14.79 -11.48
N THR A 317 -4.93 14.81 -11.23
CA THR A 317 -5.66 13.60 -10.78
C THR A 317 -5.60 12.48 -11.82
N VAL A 318 -5.76 12.79 -13.10
CA VAL A 318 -5.60 11.82 -14.20
C VAL A 318 -4.15 11.32 -14.27
N GLY A 319 -3.17 12.19 -14.05
CA GLY A 319 -1.76 11.79 -13.93
C GLY A 319 -1.53 10.78 -12.79
N VAL A 320 -2.14 11.03 -11.63
CA VAL A 320 -2.10 10.07 -10.48
C VAL A 320 -2.72 8.72 -10.87
N PHE A 321 -3.82 8.71 -11.61
CA PHE A 321 -4.40 7.45 -12.12
C PHE A 321 -3.45 6.72 -13.07
N GLY A 322 -2.79 7.45 -13.97
CA GLY A 322 -1.78 6.88 -14.87
C GLY A 322 -0.62 6.23 -14.11
N VAL A 323 -0.08 6.94 -13.11
CA VAL A 323 1.00 6.40 -12.26
C VAL A 323 0.54 5.18 -11.47
N ALA A 324 -0.67 5.21 -10.87
CA ALA A 324 -1.21 4.08 -10.14
C ALA A 324 -1.41 2.86 -11.03
N LEU A 325 -1.97 3.06 -12.24
CA LEU A 325 -2.16 1.99 -13.22
C LEU A 325 -0.81 1.40 -13.65
N MET A 326 0.16 2.26 -14.00
CA MET A 326 1.50 1.81 -14.38
C MET A 326 2.17 1.01 -13.26
N GLY A 327 2.10 1.47 -12.01
CA GLY A 327 2.58 0.71 -10.85
C GLY A 327 1.91 -0.66 -10.72
N GLY A 328 0.59 -0.74 -11.01
CA GLY A 328 -0.16 -1.99 -10.96
C GLY A 328 0.18 -2.99 -12.05
N VAL A 329 0.58 -2.53 -13.25
CA VAL A 329 0.82 -3.40 -14.41
C VAL A 329 2.31 -3.56 -14.76
N TYR A 330 3.19 -2.80 -14.13
CA TYR A 330 4.60 -2.74 -14.49
C TYR A 330 5.31 -4.10 -14.43
N HIS A 331 4.96 -4.92 -13.45
CA HIS A 331 5.53 -6.26 -13.28
C HIS A 331 5.29 -7.19 -14.49
N PHE A 332 4.27 -6.95 -15.32
CA PHE A 332 4.04 -7.74 -16.54
C PHE A 332 5.09 -7.49 -17.64
N PHE A 333 5.86 -6.40 -17.52
CA PHE A 333 6.93 -6.06 -18.48
C PHE A 333 8.31 -6.59 -18.06
N ILE A 334 8.41 -7.20 -16.87
CA ILE A 334 9.64 -7.80 -16.37
C ILE A 334 9.59 -9.30 -16.63
N PRO A 335 10.59 -9.89 -17.28
CA PRO A 335 10.64 -11.34 -17.50
C PRO A 335 10.62 -12.12 -16.18
N GLY A 336 9.89 -13.22 -16.16
CA GLY A 336 9.78 -14.10 -15.00
C GLY A 336 8.42 -14.04 -14.32
N ASP A 337 8.23 -14.87 -13.30
CA ASP A 337 7.02 -14.89 -12.49
C ASP A 337 7.17 -13.95 -11.29
N ALA A 338 6.59 -12.77 -11.39
CA ALA A 338 6.61 -11.77 -10.32
C ALA A 338 5.95 -12.25 -9.02
N ARG A 339 5.18 -13.36 -9.04
CA ARG A 339 4.67 -14.01 -7.82
C ARG A 339 5.80 -14.68 -7.03
N LEU A 340 6.86 -15.12 -7.70
CA LEU A 340 8.07 -15.68 -7.11
C LEU A 340 9.12 -14.60 -6.86
N THR A 341 9.47 -13.81 -7.87
CA THR A 341 10.61 -12.89 -7.81
C THR A 341 10.31 -11.58 -7.09
N SER A 342 9.06 -11.18 -6.96
CA SER A 342 8.59 -9.86 -6.48
C SER A 342 9.06 -8.67 -7.32
N GLU A 343 9.79 -8.89 -8.41
CA GLU A 343 10.29 -7.83 -9.29
C GLU A 343 9.14 -7.04 -9.92
N GLY A 344 9.28 -5.72 -9.97
CA GLY A 344 8.24 -4.81 -10.49
C GLY A 344 7.00 -4.66 -9.63
N ARG A 345 6.93 -5.28 -8.46
CA ARG A 345 5.73 -5.24 -7.58
C ARG A 345 5.83 -4.31 -6.38
N TYR A 346 6.88 -3.53 -6.23
CA TYR A 346 7.01 -2.64 -5.06
C TYR A 346 5.88 -1.62 -4.91
N PHE A 347 5.31 -1.17 -6.03
CA PHE A 347 4.15 -0.28 -6.07
C PHE A 347 2.91 -0.98 -6.63
N GLY A 348 2.98 -2.30 -6.77
CA GLY A 348 1.92 -3.14 -7.31
C GLY A 348 1.07 -3.82 -6.23
N LEU A 349 0.15 -4.63 -6.69
CA LEU A 349 -0.74 -5.42 -5.85
C LEU A 349 -0.27 -6.87 -5.79
N PHE A 350 -0.51 -7.52 -4.65
CA PHE A 350 -0.29 -8.95 -4.47
C PHE A 350 -1.61 -9.66 -4.25
N MET A 351 -1.78 -10.85 -4.82
CA MET A 351 -2.92 -11.73 -4.57
C MET A 351 -2.52 -12.93 -3.71
N PHE A 352 -3.48 -13.76 -3.33
CA PHE A 352 -3.24 -14.95 -2.48
C PHE A 352 -2.37 -15.98 -3.17
N ASP A 353 -2.46 -16.10 -4.49
CA ASP A 353 -1.62 -16.97 -5.32
C ASP A 353 -0.12 -16.61 -5.29
N ALA A 354 0.23 -15.46 -4.72
CA ALA A 354 1.61 -15.07 -4.45
C ALA A 354 2.08 -15.42 -3.02
N THR A 355 1.30 -16.20 -2.26
CA THR A 355 1.75 -16.75 -0.97
C THR A 355 2.73 -17.89 -1.23
N ARG A 356 3.79 -17.99 -0.41
CA ARG A 356 4.96 -18.82 -0.69
C ARG A 356 5.41 -19.59 0.53
N SER A 357 5.89 -20.79 0.32
CA SER A 357 6.76 -21.51 1.26
C SER A 357 8.20 -21.17 0.91
N VAL A 358 9.02 -20.84 1.92
CA VAL A 358 10.37 -20.31 1.74
C VAL A 358 11.35 -21.08 2.58
N ARG A 359 12.52 -21.37 2.02
CA ARG A 359 13.72 -21.80 2.72
C ARG A 359 14.89 -20.95 2.28
N PHE A 360 15.46 -20.22 3.21
CA PHE A 360 16.67 -19.44 3.00
C PHE A 360 17.81 -20.03 3.83
N GLU A 361 19.00 -20.03 3.26
CA GLU A 361 20.23 -20.44 3.93
C GLU A 361 21.34 -19.45 3.63
N ALA A 362 22.09 -19.07 4.65
CA ALA A 362 23.28 -18.26 4.51
C ALA A 362 24.45 -18.92 5.27
N ASP A 363 25.52 -19.21 4.53
CA ASP A 363 26.79 -19.70 5.09
C ASP A 363 27.77 -18.55 5.16
N ILE A 364 28.28 -18.32 6.38
CA ILE A 364 29.11 -17.16 6.73
C ILE A 364 30.44 -17.66 7.28
N GLN A 365 31.53 -17.22 6.69
CA GLN A 365 32.89 -17.54 7.16
C GLN A 365 33.67 -16.27 7.51
N LYS A 366 34.32 -16.26 8.69
CA LYS A 366 35.27 -15.21 9.09
C LYS A 366 36.40 -15.82 9.90
N GLY A 367 37.61 -15.80 9.35
CA GLY A 367 38.74 -16.53 9.90
C GLY A 367 38.46 -18.02 10.03
N ASN A 368 38.63 -18.53 11.25
CA ASN A 368 38.33 -19.94 11.55
C ASN A 368 36.90 -20.17 12.04
N LYS A 369 36.05 -19.15 12.04
CA LYS A 369 34.66 -19.27 12.49
C LYS A 369 33.76 -19.51 11.27
N TYR A 370 32.78 -20.39 11.48
CA TYR A 370 31.80 -20.72 10.47
C TYR A 370 30.40 -20.72 11.07
N TRP A 371 29.46 -20.03 10.41
CA TRP A 371 28.06 -19.99 10.83
C TRP A 371 27.15 -20.30 9.64
N THR A 372 26.07 -21.01 9.91
CA THR A 372 24.97 -21.20 9.00
C THR A 372 23.69 -20.65 9.60
N VAL A 373 23.03 -19.77 8.88
CA VAL A 373 21.71 -19.23 9.23
C VAL A 373 20.70 -19.91 8.32
N GLN A 374 19.68 -20.54 8.90
CA GLN A 374 18.57 -21.11 8.15
C GLN A 374 17.28 -20.42 8.57
N VAL A 375 16.53 -19.91 7.59
CA VAL A 375 15.21 -19.32 7.78
C VAL A 375 14.22 -20.11 6.93
N TYR A 376 13.22 -20.71 7.55
CA TYR A 376 12.23 -21.47 6.84
C TYR A 376 10.85 -21.27 7.43
N ARG A 377 9.84 -21.39 6.58
CA ARG A 377 8.45 -21.44 6.97
C ARG A 377 7.90 -22.81 6.66
N ARG A 378 7.53 -23.51 7.70
CA ARG A 378 6.86 -24.80 7.58
C ARG A 378 5.37 -24.56 7.37
N TRP A 379 4.89 -24.89 6.19
CA TRP A 379 3.46 -25.04 5.99
C TRP A 379 3.13 -26.48 6.39
N GLN A 380 2.62 -26.64 7.60
CA GLN A 380 2.18 -27.96 8.06
C GLN A 380 0.84 -28.31 7.40
N MET A 381 0.88 -29.12 6.36
CA MET A 381 -0.29 -29.84 5.87
C MET A 381 -0.53 -31.16 6.65
N ASP A 382 0.43 -31.60 7.47
CA ASP A 382 0.48 -32.99 7.97
C ASP A 382 0.58 -33.14 9.50
N ASP A 383 0.29 -32.11 10.29
CA ASP A 383 0.41 -32.25 11.74
C ASP A 383 -0.91 -31.92 12.46
N ASP A 384 -1.48 -32.98 13.10
CA ASP A 384 -2.68 -32.92 13.94
C ASP A 384 -2.50 -32.12 15.25
N SER A 385 -1.34 -31.45 15.44
CA SER A 385 -0.96 -30.81 16.70
C SER A 385 -1.61 -29.46 16.97
N GLY A 386 -2.39 -28.90 16.04
CA GLY A 386 -3.17 -27.65 16.27
C GLY A 386 -2.35 -26.39 16.51
N GLU A 387 -1.02 -26.46 16.48
CA GLU A 387 -0.15 -25.30 16.63
C GLU A 387 -0.05 -24.52 15.32
N ASN A 388 -0.10 -23.18 15.45
CA ASN A 388 -0.13 -22.22 14.34
C ASN A 388 0.91 -22.55 13.24
N ALA A 389 0.47 -23.19 12.20
CA ALA A 389 1.22 -23.66 11.03
C ALA A 389 1.90 -22.54 10.20
N SER A 390 1.86 -21.31 10.66
CA SER A 390 2.42 -20.12 9.97
C SER A 390 3.67 -19.56 10.64
N ALA A 391 4.22 -20.22 11.64
CA ALA A 391 5.41 -19.74 12.32
C ALA A 391 6.65 -19.81 11.41
N ILE A 392 7.46 -18.75 11.45
CA ILE A 392 8.77 -18.75 10.82
C ILE A 392 9.76 -19.32 11.82
N HIS A 393 10.57 -20.21 11.32
CA HIS A 393 11.65 -20.83 12.06
C HIS A 393 12.97 -20.24 11.56
N CYS A 394 13.82 -19.88 12.50
CA CYS A 394 15.18 -19.43 12.23
C CYS A 394 16.12 -20.27 13.08
N ASP A 395 16.96 -21.06 12.44
CA ASP A 395 17.98 -21.86 13.10
C ASP A 395 19.34 -21.25 12.82
N PHE A 396 20.18 -21.21 13.85
CA PHE A 396 21.53 -20.69 13.77
C PHE A 396 22.51 -21.77 14.23
N TYR A 397 23.42 -22.14 13.35
CA TYR A 397 24.46 -23.12 13.60
C TYR A 397 25.81 -22.43 13.68
N GLN A 398 26.64 -22.85 14.64
CA GLN A 398 28.04 -22.49 14.75
C GLN A 398 28.90 -23.75 14.66
N ASP A 399 29.83 -23.78 13.74
CA ASP A 399 30.72 -24.91 13.47
C ASP A 399 29.96 -26.24 13.34
N GLY A 400 28.82 -26.19 12.64
CA GLY A 400 27.95 -27.33 12.37
C GLY A 400 27.08 -27.80 13.55
N ARG A 401 27.10 -27.08 14.69
CA ARG A 401 26.25 -27.38 15.84
C ARG A 401 25.16 -26.33 15.98
N LEU A 402 23.93 -26.80 16.21
CA LEU A 402 22.82 -25.87 16.48
C LEU A 402 23.13 -25.07 17.76
N ALA A 403 23.40 -23.78 17.57
CA ALA A 403 23.70 -22.86 18.66
C ALA A 403 22.44 -22.19 19.20
N ASN A 404 21.47 -21.90 18.32
CA ASN A 404 20.21 -21.26 18.65
C ASN A 404 19.12 -21.61 17.66
N SER A 405 17.85 -21.46 18.07
CA SER A 405 16.70 -21.56 17.20
C SER A 405 15.72 -20.40 17.40
N PHE A 406 14.63 -20.37 16.65
CA PHE A 406 13.65 -19.27 16.57
C PHE A 406 13.15 -18.71 17.92
N ALA A 407 13.23 -19.44 19.01
CA ALA A 407 12.88 -18.95 20.34
C ALA A 407 13.79 -17.77 20.81
N VAL A 408 14.90 -17.54 20.14
CA VAL A 408 15.82 -16.45 20.45
C VAL A 408 15.32 -15.14 19.85
N ARG A 409 14.89 -14.23 20.71
CA ARG A 409 14.44 -12.89 20.30
C ARG A 409 15.57 -11.87 20.17
N GLN A 410 16.77 -12.24 20.57
CA GLN A 410 17.91 -11.33 20.59
C GLN A 410 18.82 -11.54 19.37
N PRO A 411 19.46 -10.47 18.87
CA PRO A 411 20.46 -10.59 17.81
C PRO A 411 21.60 -11.50 18.22
N ILE A 412 22.08 -12.33 17.30
CA ILE A 412 23.27 -13.15 17.45
C ILE A 412 24.47 -12.28 17.08
N ARG A 413 25.48 -12.27 17.96
CA ARG A 413 26.65 -11.39 17.86
C ARG A 413 27.95 -12.18 17.84
N ASP A 414 28.95 -11.60 17.19
CA ASP A 414 30.36 -11.94 17.33
C ASP A 414 31.08 -10.67 17.84
N GLY A 415 31.39 -10.61 19.15
CA GLY A 415 31.75 -9.37 19.80
C GLY A 415 30.63 -8.31 19.70
N ASP A 416 30.97 -7.13 19.21
CA ASP A 416 30.01 -6.04 19.01
C ASP A 416 29.22 -6.14 17.70
N GLU A 417 29.65 -6.99 16.78
CA GLU A 417 29.07 -7.12 15.46
C GLU A 417 27.85 -8.05 15.45
N ILE A 418 26.78 -7.64 14.75
CA ILE A 418 25.57 -8.45 14.59
C ILE A 418 25.73 -9.36 13.36
N ILE A 419 25.70 -10.67 13.60
CA ILE A 419 25.73 -11.69 12.54
C ILE A 419 24.32 -11.95 12.03
N PHE A 420 23.35 -12.06 12.95
CA PHE A 420 21.98 -12.38 12.60
C PHE A 420 21.00 -11.69 13.57
N ASN A 421 19.95 -11.12 13.01
CA ASN A 421 18.86 -10.54 13.79
C ASN A 421 17.53 -11.18 13.40
N PRO A 422 16.96 -12.10 14.20
CA PRO A 422 15.70 -12.76 13.90
C PRO A 422 14.51 -11.79 13.78
N ALA A 423 14.59 -10.61 14.42
CA ALA A 423 13.57 -9.58 14.30
C ALA A 423 13.37 -9.07 12.85
N MET A 424 14.38 -9.23 11.99
CA MET A 424 14.23 -8.98 10.54
C MET A 424 13.06 -9.73 9.93
N PHE A 425 12.89 -10.96 10.37
CA PHE A 425 11.95 -11.89 9.78
C PHE A 425 10.64 -11.96 10.58
N ALA A 426 10.68 -11.66 11.87
CA ALA A 426 9.58 -11.91 12.81
C ALA A 426 8.28 -11.15 12.51
N SER A 427 8.37 -9.94 11.94
CA SER A 427 7.21 -9.08 11.68
C SER A 427 6.77 -9.06 10.22
N ALA A 428 7.50 -9.74 9.35
CA ALA A 428 7.17 -9.71 7.94
C ALA A 428 5.87 -10.49 7.68
N ARG A 429 4.95 -9.87 6.95
CA ARG A 429 3.74 -10.56 6.49
C ARG A 429 4.11 -11.69 5.55
N MET A 430 3.28 -12.72 5.51
CA MET A 430 3.49 -13.97 4.77
C MET A 430 4.08 -13.82 3.35
N ARG A 431 3.81 -12.72 2.66
CA ARG A 431 4.28 -12.47 1.28
C ARG A 431 5.67 -11.87 1.19
N ILE A 432 6.09 -11.15 2.22
CA ILE A 432 7.39 -10.46 2.27
C ILE A 432 8.51 -11.46 2.52
N TYR A 433 8.24 -12.55 3.23
CA TYR A 433 9.24 -13.61 3.45
C TYR A 433 9.75 -14.25 2.17
N GLY A 434 8.91 -14.29 1.15
CA GLY A 434 9.34 -14.76 -0.16
C GLY A 434 9.97 -13.69 -1.03
N ASP A 435 10.21 -12.48 -0.52
CA ASP A 435 10.83 -11.44 -1.32
C ASP A 435 12.36 -11.62 -1.36
N PRO A 436 12.96 -11.92 -2.52
CA PRO A 436 14.40 -12.06 -2.66
C PRO A 436 15.18 -10.85 -2.16
N TYR A 437 14.58 -9.65 -2.23
CA TYR A 437 15.21 -8.43 -1.74
C TYR A 437 15.50 -8.46 -0.24
N LEU A 438 14.66 -9.08 0.58
CA LEU A 438 14.89 -9.22 2.03
C LEU A 438 16.22 -9.93 2.31
N TYR A 439 16.48 -11.02 1.60
CA TYR A 439 17.66 -11.85 1.75
C TYR A 439 18.91 -11.22 1.13
N TYR A 440 18.74 -10.57 -0.02
CA TYR A 440 19.77 -9.75 -0.62
C TYR A 440 20.24 -8.65 0.32
N TYR A 441 19.29 -7.94 0.92
CA TYR A 441 19.59 -6.84 1.83
C TYR A 441 20.31 -7.33 3.08
N TYR A 442 19.88 -8.46 3.64
CA TYR A 442 20.56 -9.11 4.76
C TYR A 442 22.02 -9.41 4.41
N ALA A 443 22.26 -10.10 3.30
CA ALA A 443 23.61 -10.46 2.88
C ALA A 443 24.49 -9.21 2.65
N ARG A 444 23.93 -8.19 2.00
CA ARG A 444 24.65 -6.92 1.76
C ARG A 444 25.06 -6.22 3.05
N GLU A 445 24.15 -6.10 4.00
CA GLU A 445 24.46 -5.44 5.29
C GLU A 445 25.43 -6.29 6.12
N LEU A 446 25.32 -7.61 6.06
CA LEU A 446 26.26 -8.51 6.68
C LEU A 446 27.68 -8.30 6.14
N VAL A 447 27.84 -8.30 4.81
CA VAL A 447 29.16 -8.04 4.17
C VAL A 447 29.67 -6.65 4.54
N ARG A 448 28.81 -5.63 4.48
CA ARG A 448 29.21 -4.24 4.77
C ARG A 448 29.67 -4.02 6.22
N ARG A 449 28.96 -4.60 7.19
CA ARG A 449 29.21 -4.35 8.62
C ARG A 449 30.15 -5.36 9.22
N TYR A 450 29.91 -6.63 8.99
CA TYR A 450 30.67 -7.71 9.62
C TYR A 450 31.96 -8.06 8.87
N GLN A 451 32.05 -7.71 7.58
CA GLN A 451 33.21 -7.96 6.71
C GLN A 451 33.70 -9.42 6.79
N PRO A 452 32.83 -10.40 6.54
CA PRO A 452 33.21 -11.80 6.53
C PRO A 452 34.12 -12.09 5.33
N ASP A 453 34.91 -13.17 5.42
CA ASP A 453 35.75 -13.62 4.32
C ASP A 453 34.91 -14.18 3.16
N ARG A 454 33.78 -14.80 3.49
CA ARG A 454 32.84 -15.36 2.53
C ARG A 454 31.40 -15.36 3.07
N VAL A 455 30.43 -15.07 2.19
CA VAL A 455 29.00 -15.24 2.44
C VAL A 455 28.36 -15.93 1.25
N ALA A 456 27.95 -17.20 1.41
CA ALA A 456 27.10 -17.87 0.42
C ALA A 456 25.63 -17.73 0.84
N ILE A 457 24.73 -17.48 -0.13
CA ILE A 457 23.30 -17.40 0.12
C ILE A 457 22.52 -18.25 -0.87
N ARG A 458 21.48 -18.92 -0.37
CA ARG A 458 20.55 -19.73 -1.15
C ARG A 458 19.12 -19.43 -0.75
N LEU A 459 18.22 -19.32 -1.72
CA LEU A 459 16.80 -19.11 -1.51
C LEU A 459 15.99 -20.06 -2.38
N ASP A 460 15.32 -20.99 -1.75
CA ASP A 460 14.36 -21.91 -2.37
C ASP A 460 12.94 -21.46 -2.05
N GLN A 461 12.07 -21.42 -3.06
CA GLN A 461 10.67 -21.00 -2.89
C GLN A 461 9.72 -21.94 -3.63
N ARG A 462 8.53 -22.08 -3.07
CA ARG A 462 7.40 -22.76 -3.68
C ARG A 462 6.15 -21.91 -3.51
N LEU A 463 5.44 -21.64 -4.59
CA LEU A 463 4.12 -21.01 -4.50
C LEU A 463 3.14 -21.96 -3.83
N ASP A 464 2.31 -21.43 -2.93
CA ASP A 464 1.28 -22.22 -2.27
C ASP A 464 0.27 -22.73 -3.33
N GLY A 465 -0.06 -24.02 -3.25
CA GLY A 465 -0.84 -24.73 -4.26
C GLY A 465 -0.01 -25.41 -5.36
N HIS A 466 1.29 -25.07 -5.50
CA HIS A 466 2.21 -25.70 -6.44
C HIS A 466 3.06 -26.76 -5.76
N LYS A 467 3.46 -27.80 -6.52
CA LYS A 467 4.34 -28.88 -6.01
C LYS A 467 5.82 -28.56 -6.22
N GLU A 468 6.14 -27.74 -7.20
CA GLU A 468 7.51 -27.46 -7.60
C GLU A 468 8.15 -26.38 -6.72
N THR A 469 9.35 -26.68 -6.25
CA THR A 469 10.23 -25.75 -5.55
C THR A 469 11.22 -25.18 -6.56
N VAL A 470 11.37 -23.87 -6.57
CA VAL A 470 12.28 -23.14 -7.46
C VAL A 470 13.39 -22.53 -6.62
N ARG A 471 14.64 -22.74 -7.04
CA ARG A 471 15.79 -22.03 -6.50
C ARG A 471 15.85 -20.65 -7.14
N LEU A 472 15.61 -19.60 -6.35
CA LEU A 472 15.64 -18.22 -6.84
C LEU A 472 16.97 -17.54 -6.62
N ILE A 473 17.72 -17.91 -5.57
CA ILE A 473 19.04 -17.36 -5.30
C ILE A 473 19.99 -18.52 -5.03
N ASP A 474 21.14 -18.48 -5.69
CA ASP A 474 22.28 -19.37 -5.43
C ASP A 474 23.57 -18.59 -5.68
N ILE A 475 24.03 -17.88 -4.66
CA ILE A 475 25.22 -17.03 -4.73
C ILE A 475 26.29 -17.65 -3.84
N PRO A 476 27.35 -18.21 -4.40
CA PRO A 476 28.40 -18.90 -3.64
C PRO A 476 29.29 -17.95 -2.83
N ASP A 477 29.40 -16.70 -3.26
CA ASP A 477 30.08 -15.63 -2.51
C ASP A 477 29.47 -14.27 -2.86
N PHE A 478 28.63 -13.77 -1.95
CA PHE A 478 27.95 -12.50 -2.12
C PHE A 478 28.91 -11.30 -2.07
N GLY A 479 29.96 -11.38 -1.23
CA GLY A 479 30.95 -10.31 -1.10
C GLY A 479 31.77 -10.13 -2.39
N GLN A 480 32.16 -11.23 -3.01
CA GLN A 480 32.92 -11.20 -4.27
C GLN A 480 32.04 -10.79 -5.46
N LEU A 481 30.83 -11.33 -5.57
CA LEU A 481 29.91 -11.01 -6.66
C LEU A 481 29.34 -9.60 -6.57
N ASN A 482 29.14 -9.10 -5.36
CA ASN A 482 28.55 -7.78 -5.04
C ASN A 482 27.38 -7.41 -6.01
N PRO A 483 26.34 -8.24 -6.12
CA PRO A 483 25.29 -8.05 -7.11
C PRO A 483 24.56 -6.73 -6.86
N ALA A 484 24.14 -6.05 -7.92
CA ALA A 484 23.25 -4.89 -7.82
C ALA A 484 21.79 -5.33 -7.75
N TYR A 485 20.98 -4.58 -7.03
CA TYR A 485 19.53 -4.79 -6.99
C TYR A 485 18.80 -3.61 -7.64
N ASN A 486 17.90 -3.91 -8.57
CA ASN A 486 17.01 -2.96 -9.19
C ASN A 486 15.56 -3.46 -9.08
N PRO A 487 14.67 -2.79 -8.32
CA PRO A 487 13.27 -3.20 -8.15
C PRO A 487 12.44 -3.05 -9.42
N PHE A 488 12.93 -2.30 -10.43
CA PHE A 488 12.20 -1.97 -11.65
C PHE A 488 12.69 -2.73 -12.89
N SER A 489 13.63 -3.66 -12.73
CA SER A 489 14.12 -4.47 -13.83
C SER A 489 14.41 -5.89 -13.36
N ARG A 490 14.66 -6.76 -14.32
CA ARG A 490 15.19 -8.10 -14.08
C ARG A 490 16.54 -8.02 -13.37
N ASN A 491 16.70 -8.76 -12.28
CA ASN A 491 17.98 -8.94 -11.59
C ASN A 491 18.57 -10.30 -11.97
N GLU A 492 19.73 -10.31 -12.64
CA GLU A 492 20.34 -11.52 -13.18
C GLU A 492 20.71 -12.57 -12.13
N TRP A 493 20.93 -12.15 -10.88
CA TRP A 493 21.22 -13.05 -9.78
C TRP A 493 19.98 -13.76 -9.20
N ILE A 494 18.76 -13.36 -9.63
CA ILE A 494 17.52 -14.07 -9.35
C ILE A 494 17.29 -15.06 -10.49
N GLN A 495 17.35 -16.35 -10.20
CA GLN A 495 17.15 -17.42 -11.18
C GLN A 495 15.67 -17.57 -11.55
N LEU A 496 15.40 -17.94 -12.79
CA LEU A 496 14.05 -18.25 -13.25
C LEU A 496 13.85 -19.77 -13.36
N PRO A 497 12.59 -20.24 -13.25
CA PRO A 497 12.28 -21.63 -13.60
C PRO A 497 12.72 -21.92 -15.04
N GLY A 498 13.55 -22.93 -15.21
CA GLY A 498 14.12 -23.31 -16.53
C GLY A 498 15.54 -22.80 -16.81
N ASP A 499 16.06 -21.88 -16.01
CA ASP A 499 17.50 -21.63 -15.98
C ASP A 499 18.20 -22.92 -15.52
N GLU A 500 19.39 -23.25 -16.04
CA GLU A 500 20.17 -24.41 -15.61
C GLU A 500 20.57 -24.27 -14.14
N SER A 501 19.66 -24.64 -13.26
CA SER A 501 19.86 -24.59 -11.84
C SER A 501 20.38 -25.93 -11.34
N PRO A 502 21.28 -25.97 -10.38
CA PRO A 502 21.60 -27.21 -9.67
C PRO A 502 20.31 -27.80 -9.10
N PRO A 503 20.21 -29.14 -8.99
CA PRO A 503 18.98 -29.82 -8.63
C PRO A 503 18.39 -29.23 -7.37
N ALA A 504 17.14 -28.80 -7.47
CA ALA A 504 16.38 -28.23 -6.35
C ALA A 504 16.49 -29.17 -5.15
N TYR A 505 16.83 -28.59 -4.00
CA TYR A 505 16.94 -29.34 -2.76
C TYR A 505 15.60 -30.02 -2.46
N ARG A 506 15.61 -31.34 -2.25
CA ARG A 506 14.43 -32.05 -1.80
C ARG A 506 14.20 -31.69 -0.34
N TRP A 507 13.05 -31.13 -0.04
CA TRP A 507 12.63 -30.90 1.32
C TRP A 507 12.60 -32.24 2.06
N PRO A 508 13.13 -32.32 3.30
CA PRO A 508 12.99 -33.52 4.12
C PRO A 508 11.53 -33.78 4.45
#